data_bb007d46347a9ef63988eab5396ee3cf
#
_entry.id   bb007d46347a9ef63988eab5396ee3cf
#
_cell.length_a   1.000
_cell.length_b   1.000
_cell.length_c   1.000
_cell.angle_alpha   90.00
_cell.angle_beta   90.00
_cell.angle_gamma   90.00
#
_symmetry.space_group_name_H-M   'P 1'
#
loop_
_entity.id
_entity.type
_entity.pdbx_description
1 polymer ?
#
loop_
_entity_poly.entity_id
_entity_poly.type
_entity_poly.pdbx_seq_one_letter_code
_entity_poly.pdbx_strand_id
1 'polypeptide(L)'
;FPVQARELTQTQSILQNQIERMGNHTFTEGSSVTGGGVKFTNAYTSIKIQPSNQGFNVRKYLVDLNNKVVVGSQSGLKLEIKGYMADRYPDNSYVVFVNYLNSGSDNNPRVISGESLLLEGDSFTTREGITFQPGESVAQLVTGVCTFVGAAAVLSKGVYFARGYFIEASEQ
;
A
#
# COMPACT_ATOMS: atom_id res chain seq x y z
N PHE A 1 -39.57 -11.90 -31.54
CA PHE A 1 -38.37 -11.67 -32.36
C PHE A 1 -37.19 -11.64 -31.45
N PRO A 2 -36.10 -12.41 -31.71
CA PRO A 2 -34.89 -12.33 -30.91
C PRO A 2 -34.23 -10.97 -31.13
N VAL A 3 -33.87 -10.32 -30.04
CA VAL A 3 -33.10 -9.07 -30.07
C VAL A 3 -31.73 -9.36 -30.72
N GLN A 4 -31.40 -8.63 -31.79
CA GLN A 4 -30.13 -8.83 -32.49
C GLN A 4 -28.98 -8.23 -31.69
N ALA A 5 -27.84 -8.88 -31.68
CA ALA A 5 -26.61 -8.37 -31.01
C ALA A 5 -26.28 -6.93 -31.40
N ARG A 6 -26.58 -6.54 -32.66
CA ARG A 6 -26.42 -5.19 -33.18
C ARG A 6 -27.27 -4.16 -32.44
N GLU A 7 -28.53 -4.50 -32.10
CA GLU A 7 -29.45 -3.60 -31.39
C GLU A 7 -28.98 -3.38 -29.93
N LEU A 8 -28.48 -4.43 -29.29
CA LEU A 8 -27.88 -4.34 -27.94
C LEU A 8 -26.67 -3.44 -27.96
N THR A 9 -25.73 -3.63 -28.90
CA THR A 9 -24.52 -2.81 -29.02
C THR A 9 -24.87 -1.35 -29.31
N GLN A 10 -25.86 -1.10 -30.17
CA GLN A 10 -26.33 0.26 -30.47
C GLN A 10 -26.94 0.94 -29.25
N THR A 11 -27.77 0.22 -28.49
CA THR A 11 -28.37 0.74 -27.24
C THR A 11 -27.31 1.06 -26.21
N GLN A 12 -26.31 0.18 -26.02
CA GLN A 12 -25.18 0.43 -25.13
C GLN A 12 -24.39 1.68 -25.53
N SER A 13 -24.10 1.84 -26.82
CA SER A 13 -23.36 3.01 -27.33
C SER A 13 -24.15 4.31 -27.13
N ILE A 14 -25.46 4.29 -27.31
CA ILE A 14 -26.32 5.47 -27.07
C ILE A 14 -26.33 5.84 -25.58
N LEU A 15 -26.53 4.86 -24.72
CA LEU A 15 -26.51 5.09 -23.26
C LEU A 15 -25.17 5.62 -22.79
N GLN A 16 -24.07 5.04 -23.27
CA GLN A 16 -22.73 5.51 -22.93
C GLN A 16 -22.49 6.95 -23.38
N ASN A 17 -22.88 7.31 -24.59
CA ASN A 17 -22.76 8.67 -25.09
C ASN A 17 -23.62 9.67 -24.27
N GLN A 18 -24.78 9.27 -23.80
CA GLN A 18 -25.62 10.11 -22.92
C GLN A 18 -24.97 10.32 -21.56
N ILE A 19 -24.42 9.25 -20.97
CA ILE A 19 -23.70 9.32 -19.69
C ILE A 19 -22.44 10.21 -19.82
N GLU A 20 -21.68 10.04 -20.90
CA GLU A 20 -20.51 10.86 -21.20
C GLU A 20 -20.88 12.36 -21.33
N ARG A 21 -21.92 12.67 -22.09
CA ARG A 21 -22.40 14.07 -22.23
C ARG A 21 -22.85 14.65 -20.92
N MET A 22 -23.63 13.90 -20.12
CA MET A 22 -24.06 14.35 -18.81
C MET A 22 -22.85 14.56 -17.89
N GLY A 23 -21.91 13.63 -17.90
CA GLY A 23 -20.69 13.72 -17.10
C GLY A 23 -19.85 14.94 -17.47
N ASN A 24 -19.62 15.18 -18.75
CA ASN A 24 -18.85 16.33 -19.25
C ASN A 24 -19.48 17.70 -18.92
N HIS A 25 -20.80 17.75 -18.72
CA HIS A 25 -21.47 18.98 -18.28
C HIS A 25 -21.53 19.14 -16.76
N THR A 26 -21.38 18.05 -16.01
CA THR A 26 -21.53 18.04 -14.53
C THR A 26 -20.17 18.03 -13.82
N PHE A 27 -19.19 17.35 -14.38
CA PHE A 27 -17.88 17.14 -13.77
C PHE A 27 -16.76 17.69 -14.64
N THR A 28 -15.70 18.19 -14.02
CA THR A 28 -14.46 18.52 -14.70
C THR A 28 -13.63 17.24 -14.86
N GLU A 29 -12.91 17.14 -15.97
CA GLU A 29 -11.97 16.03 -16.23
C GLU A 29 -11.00 15.85 -15.06
N GLY A 30 -10.92 14.62 -14.54
CA GLY A 30 -10.09 14.28 -13.38
C GLY A 30 -10.65 14.66 -12.02
N SER A 31 -11.87 15.26 -11.94
CA SER A 31 -12.47 15.61 -10.65
C SER A 31 -12.93 14.37 -9.87
N SER A 32 -12.82 14.43 -8.55
CA SER A 32 -13.43 13.44 -7.68
C SER A 32 -14.94 13.62 -7.64
N VAL A 33 -15.69 12.56 -7.92
CA VAL A 33 -17.15 12.53 -7.84
C VAL A 33 -17.60 12.22 -6.41
N THR A 34 -16.90 11.28 -5.77
CA THR A 34 -17.11 10.93 -4.37
C THR A 34 -15.82 10.35 -3.78
N GLY A 35 -15.52 10.64 -2.53
CA GLY A 35 -14.26 10.21 -1.90
C GLY A 35 -13.04 10.86 -2.54
N GLY A 36 -11.94 10.14 -2.61
CA GLY A 36 -10.70 10.60 -3.26
C GLY A 36 -9.97 11.72 -2.51
N GLY A 37 -10.16 11.82 -1.21
CA GLY A 37 -9.44 12.78 -0.38
C GLY A 37 -7.94 12.47 -0.34
N VAL A 38 -7.10 13.51 -0.41
CA VAL A 38 -5.65 13.38 -0.26
C VAL A 38 -5.26 13.81 1.14
N LYS A 39 -4.65 12.89 1.90
CA LYS A 39 -4.04 13.20 3.20
C LYS A 39 -2.54 13.35 3.01
N PHE A 40 -2.02 14.49 3.36
CA PHE A 40 -0.60 14.78 3.28
C PHE A 40 0.04 14.80 4.67
N THR A 41 1.18 14.11 4.81
CA THR A 41 1.96 14.04 6.05
C THR A 41 3.41 14.41 5.75
N ASN A 42 3.93 15.44 6.41
CA ASN A 42 5.27 15.98 6.18
C ASN A 42 6.39 15.14 6.83
N ALA A 43 6.05 14.33 7.82
CA ALA A 43 7.00 13.57 8.62
C ALA A 43 6.53 12.11 8.74
N TYR A 44 6.47 11.43 7.60
CA TYR A 44 6.14 10.00 7.57
C TYR A 44 7.41 9.18 7.75
N THR A 45 7.42 8.34 8.77
CA THR A 45 8.56 7.45 9.03
C THR A 45 8.50 6.24 8.10
N SER A 46 9.62 5.95 7.49
CA SER A 46 9.78 4.79 6.61
C SER A 46 11.07 4.04 6.92
N ILE A 47 11.03 2.75 6.65
CA ILE A 47 12.16 1.85 6.81
C ILE A 47 12.45 1.14 5.49
N LYS A 48 13.73 0.82 5.27
CA LYS A 48 14.17 0.03 4.13
C LYS A 48 14.37 -1.42 4.53
N ILE A 49 13.73 -2.31 3.80
CA ILE A 49 13.83 -3.75 3.98
C ILE A 49 14.53 -4.41 2.79
N GLN A 50 15.18 -5.54 3.04
CA GLN A 50 15.84 -6.32 2.01
C GLN A 50 14.83 -6.94 1.04
N PRO A 51 15.23 -7.20 -0.22
CA PRO A 51 14.33 -7.78 -1.22
C PRO A 51 14.01 -9.26 -0.96
N SER A 52 14.79 -9.91 -0.09
CA SER A 52 14.57 -11.31 0.29
C SER A 52 14.64 -11.48 1.80
N ASN A 53 13.83 -12.38 2.34
CA ASN A 53 13.83 -12.79 3.74
C ASN A 53 13.67 -14.31 3.80
N GLN A 54 14.58 -15.01 4.50
CA GLN A 54 14.57 -16.48 4.64
C GLN A 54 14.41 -17.25 3.30
N GLY A 55 14.98 -16.74 2.22
CA GLY A 55 14.87 -17.34 0.88
C GLY A 55 13.62 -16.97 0.09
N PHE A 56 12.66 -16.26 0.69
CA PHE A 56 11.47 -15.77 0.00
C PHE A 56 11.67 -14.35 -0.54
N ASN A 57 11.14 -14.10 -1.72
CA ASN A 57 11.09 -12.74 -2.27
C ASN A 57 10.00 -11.93 -1.54
N VAL A 58 10.41 -10.88 -0.83
CA VAL A 58 9.52 -10.03 -0.02
C VAL A 58 8.42 -9.38 -0.88
N ARG A 59 8.70 -9.08 -2.14
CA ARG A 59 7.72 -8.50 -3.08
C ARG A 59 6.42 -9.30 -3.15
N LYS A 60 6.50 -10.62 -3.01
CA LYS A 60 5.34 -11.52 -3.16
C LYS A 60 4.30 -11.35 -2.06
N TYR A 61 4.73 -10.94 -0.86
CA TYR A 61 3.85 -10.79 0.30
C TYR A 61 3.90 -9.40 0.95
N LEU A 62 4.57 -8.44 0.31
CA LEU A 62 4.72 -7.08 0.84
C LEU A 62 3.36 -6.41 1.12
N VAL A 63 2.38 -6.65 0.25
CA VAL A 63 1.01 -6.15 0.42
C VAL A 63 0.31 -6.76 1.64
N ASP A 64 0.62 -8.01 1.98
CA ASP A 64 -0.02 -8.73 3.08
C ASP A 64 0.55 -8.32 4.46
N LEU A 65 1.69 -7.61 4.46
CA LEU A 65 2.27 -7.01 5.68
C LEU A 65 1.53 -5.75 6.11
N ASN A 66 0.66 -5.19 5.29
CA ASN A 66 -0.07 -3.97 5.63
C ASN A 66 -0.95 -4.17 6.88
N ASN A 67 -0.92 -3.20 7.79
CA ASN A 67 -1.56 -3.24 9.12
C ASN A 67 -1.07 -4.37 10.05
N LYS A 68 0.07 -5.01 9.74
CA LYS A 68 0.71 -5.95 10.67
C LYS A 68 1.63 -5.22 11.62
N VAL A 69 1.71 -5.74 12.84
CA VAL A 69 2.65 -5.27 13.85
C VAL A 69 3.88 -6.16 13.82
N VAL A 70 5.04 -5.54 13.82
CA VAL A 70 6.34 -6.22 13.84
C VAL A 70 7.22 -5.63 14.93
N VAL A 71 8.14 -6.43 15.43
CA VAL A 71 9.09 -6.03 16.47
C VAL A 71 10.50 -6.19 15.95
N GLY A 72 11.34 -5.18 16.13
CA GLY A 72 12.76 -5.28 15.86
C GLY A 72 13.44 -6.28 16.80
N SER A 73 14.14 -7.26 16.24
CA SER A 73 14.75 -8.36 17.00
C SER A 73 15.82 -7.91 18.00
N GLN A 74 16.44 -6.75 17.78
CA GLN A 74 17.49 -6.19 18.63
C GLN A 74 17.02 -4.92 19.34
N SER A 75 16.32 -4.03 18.63
CA SER A 75 15.84 -2.76 19.19
C SER A 75 14.62 -2.94 20.12
N GLY A 76 13.87 -4.04 20.00
CA GLY A 76 12.58 -4.21 20.68
C GLY A 76 11.53 -3.18 20.28
N LEU A 77 11.78 -2.41 19.22
CA LEU A 77 10.89 -1.38 18.74
C LEU A 77 9.70 -2.03 18.02
N LYS A 78 8.48 -1.69 18.48
CA LYS A 78 7.25 -2.15 17.84
C LYS A 78 6.83 -1.18 16.75
N LEU A 79 6.59 -1.72 15.56
CA LEU A 79 6.27 -0.99 14.36
C LEU A 79 4.96 -1.52 13.79
N GLU A 80 4.02 -0.64 13.48
CA GLU A 80 2.86 -0.98 12.68
C GLU A 80 3.12 -0.59 11.22
N ILE A 81 3.02 -1.54 10.32
CA ILE A 81 3.21 -1.31 8.88
C ILE A 81 1.94 -0.67 8.31
N LYS A 82 2.06 0.53 7.74
CA LYS A 82 0.94 1.30 7.19
C LYS A 82 0.86 1.31 5.68
N GLY A 83 1.91 0.89 5.02
CA GLY A 83 1.97 0.88 3.57
C GLY A 83 3.37 0.60 3.08
N TYR A 84 3.53 0.57 1.77
CA TYR A 84 4.80 0.30 1.13
C TYR A 84 4.89 1.02 -0.22
N MET A 85 6.11 1.22 -0.72
CA MET A 85 6.30 1.64 -2.11
C MET A 85 6.24 0.41 -3.02
N ALA A 86 5.45 0.50 -4.08
CA ALA A 86 5.26 -0.60 -5.04
C ALA A 86 6.55 -0.94 -5.80
N ASP A 87 7.36 0.06 -6.09
CA ASP A 87 8.60 -0.07 -6.82
C ASP A 87 9.80 -0.23 -5.88
N ARG A 88 10.84 -0.90 -6.40
CA ARG A 88 12.11 -1.00 -5.69
C ARG A 88 12.82 0.35 -5.66
N TYR A 89 13.47 0.61 -4.55
CA TYR A 89 14.40 1.72 -4.46
C TYR A 89 15.65 1.48 -5.33
N PRO A 90 16.39 2.52 -5.76
CA PRO A 90 17.60 2.35 -6.59
C PRO A 90 18.65 1.39 -6.03
N ASP A 91 18.72 1.24 -4.70
CA ASP A 91 19.58 0.28 -3.99
C ASP A 91 19.01 -1.15 -3.90
N ASN A 92 17.96 -1.45 -4.67
CA ASN A 92 17.28 -2.73 -4.73
C ASN A 92 16.50 -3.11 -3.45
N SER A 93 16.34 -2.19 -2.49
CA SER A 93 15.51 -2.38 -1.29
C SER A 93 14.02 -2.07 -1.55
N TYR A 94 13.17 -2.47 -0.63
CA TYR A 94 11.79 -2.00 -0.56
C TYR A 94 11.64 -1.01 0.58
N VAL A 95 10.79 -0.01 0.38
CA VAL A 95 10.44 1.00 1.38
C VAL A 95 9.09 0.68 1.98
N VAL A 96 9.02 0.64 3.30
CA VAL A 96 7.81 0.36 4.06
C VAL A 96 7.55 1.54 4.99
N PHE A 97 6.32 2.03 4.99
CA PHE A 97 5.87 3.10 5.87
C PHE A 97 5.42 2.53 7.21
N VAL A 98 5.88 3.13 8.29
CA VAL A 98 5.63 2.58 9.64
C VAL A 98 5.20 3.65 10.64
N ASN A 99 4.42 3.21 11.62
CA ASN A 99 4.17 3.96 12.85
C ASN A 99 4.86 3.26 14.01
N TYR A 100 5.55 4.02 14.84
CA TYR A 100 6.16 3.53 16.08
C TYR A 100 5.09 3.39 17.15
N LEU A 101 4.98 2.20 17.76
CA LEU A 101 4.02 1.89 18.82
C LEU A 101 4.62 1.97 20.22
N ASN A 102 5.96 1.89 20.34
CA ASN A 102 6.70 2.03 21.58
C ASN A 102 8.04 2.75 21.33
N SER A 103 8.84 2.90 22.39
CA SER A 103 10.16 3.56 22.34
C SER A 103 11.34 2.58 22.21
N GLY A 104 11.09 1.29 22.00
CA GLY A 104 12.13 0.27 21.98
C GLY A 104 12.66 -0.08 23.36
N SER A 105 13.68 -0.94 23.41
CA SER A 105 14.25 -1.47 24.64
C SER A 105 15.08 -0.44 25.42
N ASP A 106 15.64 0.55 24.73
CA ASP A 106 16.53 1.59 25.27
C ASP A 106 15.89 2.98 25.36
N ASN A 107 14.57 3.08 25.23
CA ASN A 107 13.82 4.33 25.13
C ASN A 107 14.25 5.26 23.98
N ASN A 108 14.95 4.72 22.99
CA ASN A 108 15.35 5.44 21.80
C ASN A 108 14.62 4.87 20.59
N PRO A 109 13.57 5.53 20.06
CA PRO A 109 12.72 4.99 19.03
C PRO A 109 13.42 4.95 17.68
N ARG A 110 14.35 4.03 17.53
CA ARG A 110 15.06 3.77 16.29
C ARG A 110 15.25 2.28 16.06
N VAL A 111 15.12 1.88 14.82
CA VAL A 111 15.47 0.52 14.39
C VAL A 111 16.99 0.39 14.25
N ILE A 112 17.48 -0.83 14.41
CA ILE A 112 18.91 -1.16 14.25
C ILE A 112 19.16 -1.67 12.83
N SER A 113 20.21 -1.18 12.22
CA SER A 113 20.62 -1.57 10.87
C SER A 113 20.83 -3.08 10.77
N GLY A 114 20.21 -3.72 9.78
CA GLY A 114 20.34 -5.15 9.53
C GLY A 114 19.54 -6.06 10.46
N GLU A 115 18.80 -5.53 11.43
CA GLU A 115 17.97 -6.36 12.30
C GLU A 115 16.80 -7.00 11.54
N SER A 116 16.31 -8.13 12.08
CA SER A 116 15.10 -8.79 11.60
C SER A 116 13.85 -8.18 12.24
N LEU A 117 12.80 -8.08 11.46
CA LEU A 117 11.47 -7.69 11.93
C LEU A 117 10.67 -8.96 12.17
N LEU A 118 10.30 -9.19 13.43
CA LEU A 118 9.57 -10.36 13.87
C LEU A 118 8.07 -10.05 13.92
N LEU A 119 7.24 -10.98 13.46
CA LEU A 119 5.79 -10.84 13.56
C LEU A 119 5.35 -10.76 15.02
N GLU A 120 4.52 -9.77 15.37
CA GLU A 120 3.83 -9.69 16.65
C GLU A 120 2.32 -9.87 16.43
N GLY A 121 1.67 -10.58 17.34
CA GLY A 121 0.24 -10.87 17.26
C GLY A 121 -0.04 -12.22 16.60
N ASP A 122 -1.16 -12.32 15.88
CA ASP A 122 -1.62 -13.60 15.34
C ASP A 122 -0.84 -14.00 14.08
N SER A 123 -0.75 -15.31 13.86
CA SER A 123 -0.23 -15.88 12.61
C SER A 123 -1.07 -15.42 11.42
N PHE A 124 -0.45 -15.26 10.25
CA PHE A 124 -1.17 -14.99 9.02
C PHE A 124 -0.57 -15.74 7.84
N THR A 125 -1.42 -16.05 6.87
CA THR A 125 -1.02 -16.67 5.61
C THR A 125 -1.12 -15.63 4.49
N THR A 126 -0.05 -15.50 3.73
CA THR A 126 0.03 -14.60 2.59
C THR A 126 -0.77 -15.14 1.41
N ARG A 127 -1.03 -14.30 0.41
CA ARG A 127 -1.69 -14.70 -0.85
C ARG A 127 -0.91 -15.77 -1.61
N GLU A 128 0.39 -15.84 -1.42
CA GLU A 128 1.28 -16.87 -2.01
C GLU A 128 1.32 -18.17 -1.19
N GLY A 129 0.54 -18.27 -0.11
CA GLY A 129 0.47 -19.46 0.73
C GLY A 129 1.61 -19.59 1.76
N ILE A 130 2.43 -18.55 1.96
CA ILE A 130 3.45 -18.52 3.01
C ILE A 130 2.76 -18.17 4.33
N THR A 131 2.94 -19.01 5.36
CA THR A 131 2.40 -18.73 6.70
C THR A 131 3.52 -18.28 7.63
N PHE A 132 3.30 -17.15 8.29
CA PHE A 132 4.18 -16.63 9.33
C PHE A 132 3.55 -16.82 10.70
N GLN A 133 4.35 -17.34 11.64
CA GLN A 133 3.95 -17.49 13.03
C GLN A 133 4.45 -16.29 13.86
N PRO A 134 3.82 -15.99 15.01
CA PRO A 134 4.34 -15.00 15.95
C PRO A 134 5.79 -15.28 16.33
N GLY A 135 6.65 -14.26 16.29
CA GLY A 135 8.08 -14.36 16.54
C GLY A 135 8.92 -14.77 15.31
N GLU A 136 8.32 -15.13 14.19
CA GLU A 136 9.06 -15.38 12.94
C GLU A 136 9.44 -14.09 12.25
N SER A 137 10.58 -14.11 11.55
CA SER A 137 11.06 -12.98 10.74
C SER A 137 10.22 -12.83 9.48
N VAL A 138 9.53 -11.71 9.35
CA VAL A 138 8.75 -11.36 8.15
C VAL A 138 9.53 -10.47 7.18
N ALA A 139 10.56 -9.78 7.67
CA ALA A 139 11.44 -8.96 6.85
C ALA A 139 12.78 -8.74 7.58
N GLN A 140 13.78 -8.30 6.84
CA GLN A 140 15.06 -7.89 7.39
C GLN A 140 15.38 -6.47 6.90
N LEU A 141 15.87 -5.61 7.80
CA LEU A 141 16.31 -4.28 7.44
C LEU A 141 17.59 -4.34 6.60
N VAL A 142 17.78 -3.35 5.74
CA VAL A 142 19.04 -3.18 5.03
C VAL A 142 20.14 -2.79 6.00
N THR A 143 21.39 -3.11 5.64
CA THR A 143 22.57 -2.63 6.36
C THR A 143 22.86 -1.17 6.00
N GLY A 144 23.24 -0.36 6.98
CA GLY A 144 23.50 1.07 6.78
C GLY A 144 22.27 1.94 7.11
N VAL A 145 21.99 2.94 6.28
CA VAL A 145 20.86 3.85 6.50
C VAL A 145 19.56 3.13 6.15
N CYS A 146 18.85 2.65 7.16
CA CYS A 146 17.64 1.87 7.01
C CYS A 146 16.35 2.62 7.40
N THR A 147 16.47 3.83 7.97
CA THR A 147 15.33 4.66 8.38
C THR A 147 15.44 6.04 7.77
N PHE A 148 14.32 6.58 7.32
CA PHE A 148 14.23 7.97 6.89
C PHE A 148 12.83 8.53 7.14
N VAL A 149 12.77 9.85 7.27
CA VAL A 149 11.53 10.60 7.41
C VAL A 149 11.33 11.41 6.14
N GLY A 150 10.16 11.30 5.54
CA GLY A 150 9.82 11.99 4.31
C GLY A 150 8.38 12.45 4.29
N ALA A 151 8.03 13.21 3.25
CA ALA A 151 6.64 13.56 2.99
C ALA A 151 5.95 12.41 2.25
N ALA A 152 4.73 12.09 2.67
CA ALA A 152 3.87 11.13 1.99
C ALA A 152 2.49 11.73 1.74
N ALA A 153 1.92 11.41 0.58
CA ALA A 153 0.52 11.69 0.26
C ALA A 153 -0.21 10.36 0.12
N VAL A 154 -1.27 10.21 0.88
CA VAL A 154 -2.15 9.02 0.81
C VAL A 154 -3.44 9.44 0.14
N LEU A 155 -3.81 8.73 -0.92
CA LEU A 155 -5.06 8.91 -1.63
C LEU A 155 -6.08 7.92 -1.06
N SER A 156 -7.16 8.43 -0.50
CA SER A 156 -8.27 7.59 -0.04
C SER A 156 -9.08 7.06 -1.23
N LYS A 157 -9.74 5.92 -1.03
CA LYS A 157 -10.65 5.35 -2.03
C LYS A 157 -11.65 6.41 -2.53
N GLY A 158 -11.86 6.44 -3.85
CA GLY A 158 -12.78 7.39 -4.46
C GLY A 158 -13.19 7.02 -5.87
N VAL A 159 -14.16 7.75 -6.40
CA VAL A 159 -14.60 7.66 -7.79
C VAL A 159 -14.23 8.96 -8.49
N TYR A 160 -13.57 8.85 -9.61
CA TYR A 160 -13.13 9.96 -10.44
C TYR A 160 -13.84 9.93 -11.79
N PHE A 161 -14.15 11.11 -12.32
CA PHE A 161 -14.66 11.24 -13.67
C PHE A 161 -13.49 11.45 -14.65
N ALA A 162 -13.34 10.55 -15.61
CA ALA A 162 -12.29 10.64 -16.62
C ALA A 162 -12.79 10.14 -17.98
N ARG A 163 -12.70 10.97 -19.00
CA ARG A 163 -13.05 10.66 -20.40
C ARG A 163 -14.44 10.03 -20.55
N GLY A 164 -15.43 10.55 -19.84
CA GLY A 164 -16.81 10.06 -19.91
C GLY A 164 -17.08 8.82 -19.05
N TYR A 165 -16.11 8.38 -18.25
CA TYR A 165 -16.23 7.21 -17.37
C TYR A 165 -16.09 7.61 -15.89
N PHE A 166 -16.77 6.84 -15.04
CA PHE A 166 -16.57 6.88 -13.59
C PHE A 166 -15.61 5.77 -13.19
N ILE A 167 -14.41 6.16 -12.79
CA ILE A 167 -13.30 5.24 -12.47
C ILE A 167 -13.15 5.16 -10.97
N GLU A 168 -13.26 3.96 -10.41
CA GLU A 168 -12.99 3.71 -9.00
C GLU A 168 -11.47 3.57 -8.78
N ALA A 169 -10.93 4.42 -7.90
CA ALA A 169 -9.55 4.33 -7.44
C ALA A 169 -9.52 3.73 -6.04
N SER A 170 -8.66 2.73 -5.84
CA SER A 170 -8.37 2.17 -4.53
C SER A 170 -7.50 3.10 -3.71
N GLU A 171 -7.50 2.93 -2.40
CA GLU A 171 -6.54 3.59 -1.50
C GLU A 171 -5.11 3.20 -1.85
N GLN A 172 -4.21 4.20 -1.93
CA GLN A 172 -2.79 4.05 -2.24
C GLN A 172 -1.95 4.94 -1.33
#